data_382f72953f47c43b32556d2597dfbcd9
#
_entry.id   382f72953f47c43b32556d2597dfbcd9
#
_cell.length_a   1.000
_cell.length_b   1.000
_cell.length_c   1.000
_cell.angle_alpha   90.00
_cell.angle_beta   90.00
_cell.angle_gamma   90.00
#
_symmetry.space_group_name_H-M   'P 1'
#
loop_
_entity.id
_entity.type
_entity.pdbx_description
1 polymer ?
#
loop_
_entity_poly.entity_id
_entity_poly.type
_entity_poly.pdbx_seq_one_letter_code
_entity_poly.pdbx_strand_id
1 'polypeptide(L)'
;MDSRKQIRQIMTNLLITFLSAILIGCTDGNGTSQGVMGKDAHDSIMLADGYEMLPLFKTKTGHITVTIKVNGKPCVFLVDTGGGGTLIDISKKERYQLAPQAIRDYAAGIGSVSPLIRTSANFSIGDKKFKDDSLFLMDISYLNAEFKKNKSRQVDGVLGTDFMERHHAVIDYSRSSIYLKINPLR
;
A
#
# COMPACT_ATOMS: atom_id res chain seq x y z
N MET A 1 32.55 -29.90 -33.73
CA MET A 1 32.93 -28.84 -32.75
C MET A 1 31.61 -28.29 -32.24
N ASP A 2 31.37 -28.44 -30.93
CA ASP A 2 30.04 -28.39 -30.32
C ASP A 2 29.52 -26.95 -30.25
N SER A 3 28.43 -26.66 -30.95
CA SER A 3 27.78 -25.37 -31.01
C SER A 3 27.40 -24.79 -29.64
N ARG A 4 27.14 -25.66 -28.65
CA ARG A 4 26.84 -25.26 -27.27
C ARG A 4 28.04 -24.65 -26.53
N LYS A 5 29.28 -25.05 -26.86
CA LYS A 5 30.50 -24.45 -26.32
C LYS A 5 30.76 -23.08 -26.90
N GLN A 6 30.47 -22.87 -28.20
CA GLN A 6 30.63 -21.58 -28.84
C GLN A 6 29.66 -20.52 -28.27
N ILE A 7 28.40 -20.89 -28.05
CA ILE A 7 27.40 -19.98 -27.45
C ILE A 7 27.77 -19.60 -26.02
N ARG A 8 28.25 -20.56 -25.20
CA ARG A 8 28.74 -20.24 -23.86
C ARG A 8 29.93 -19.28 -23.86
N GLN A 9 30.87 -19.47 -24.78
CA GLN A 9 32.07 -18.61 -24.90
C GLN A 9 31.69 -17.17 -25.30
N ILE A 10 30.72 -17.04 -26.22
CA ILE A 10 30.21 -15.72 -26.66
C ILE A 10 29.47 -15.01 -25.51
N MET A 11 28.64 -15.71 -24.75
CA MET A 11 27.94 -15.13 -23.59
C MET A 11 28.90 -14.72 -22.46
N THR A 12 29.95 -15.51 -22.22
CA THR A 12 30.95 -15.17 -21.20
C THR A 12 31.78 -13.96 -21.60
N ASN A 13 32.16 -13.84 -22.85
CA ASN A 13 32.90 -12.66 -23.35
C ASN A 13 32.04 -11.41 -23.41
N LEU A 14 30.74 -11.52 -23.69
CA LEU A 14 29.79 -10.39 -23.66
C LEU A 14 29.59 -9.86 -22.24
N LEU A 15 29.58 -10.76 -21.22
CA LEU A 15 29.43 -10.37 -19.83
C LEU A 15 30.67 -9.65 -19.27
N ILE A 16 31.86 -10.03 -19.73
CA ILE A 16 33.15 -9.43 -19.30
C ILE A 16 33.34 -8.04 -19.92
N THR A 17 32.90 -7.82 -21.16
CA THR A 17 32.97 -6.50 -21.80
C THR A 17 31.97 -5.49 -21.23
N PHE A 18 30.85 -5.92 -20.65
CA PHE A 18 29.91 -5.01 -19.98
C PHE A 18 30.38 -4.58 -18.58
N LEU A 19 31.23 -5.37 -17.91
CA LEU A 19 31.72 -5.06 -16.57
C LEU A 19 32.95 -4.12 -16.57
N SER A 20 33.64 -3.95 -17.68
CA SER A 20 34.81 -3.07 -17.80
C SER A 20 34.49 -1.62 -18.24
N ALA A 21 33.25 -1.31 -18.60
CA ALA A 21 32.84 0.03 -19.03
C ALA A 21 32.29 0.95 -17.91
N ILE A 22 32.27 0.49 -16.65
CA ILE A 22 31.66 1.23 -15.52
C ILE A 22 32.72 1.93 -14.62
N LEU A 23 34.02 1.86 -14.94
CA LEU A 23 35.08 2.38 -14.06
C LEU A 23 35.85 3.58 -14.61
N ILE A 24 35.30 4.37 -15.51
CA ILE A 24 35.96 5.64 -15.90
C ILE A 24 34.92 6.76 -15.89
N GLY A 25 34.91 7.53 -14.81
CA GLY A 25 34.03 8.70 -14.73
C GLY A 25 33.86 9.32 -13.34
N CYS A 26 34.84 9.25 -12.47
CA CYS A 26 34.92 10.20 -11.35
C CYS A 26 35.92 11.28 -11.71
N THR A 27 35.47 12.31 -12.40
CA THR A 27 36.14 13.61 -12.41
C THR A 27 35.51 14.48 -11.35
N ASP A 28 36.34 15.01 -10.47
CA ASP A 28 35.95 16.01 -9.44
C ASP A 28 35.33 17.22 -10.13
N GLY A 29 34.01 17.19 -10.23
CA GLY A 29 33.18 18.34 -10.54
C GLY A 29 32.58 18.83 -9.24
N ASN A 30 32.78 20.09 -8.90
CA ASN A 30 32.16 20.84 -7.83
C ASN A 30 30.63 20.66 -7.89
N GLY A 31 30.15 19.50 -7.42
CA GLY A 31 28.73 19.18 -7.34
C GLY A 31 28.19 19.89 -6.10
N THR A 32 27.41 20.93 -6.31
CA THR A 32 26.42 21.37 -5.35
C THR A 32 25.78 20.13 -4.74
N SER A 33 26.04 19.88 -3.47
CA SER A 33 25.39 18.86 -2.68
C SER A 33 23.87 19.07 -2.83
N GLN A 34 23.22 18.24 -3.64
CA GLN A 34 21.79 18.06 -3.50
C GLN A 34 21.61 17.48 -2.11
N GLY A 35 21.34 18.35 -1.15
CA GLY A 35 21.12 18.01 0.22
C GLY A 35 20.01 16.96 0.24
N VAL A 36 20.31 15.78 0.79
CA VAL A 36 19.28 14.83 1.20
C VAL A 36 18.38 15.63 2.13
N MET A 37 17.20 16.02 1.65
CA MET A 37 16.22 16.74 2.44
C MET A 37 15.99 15.91 3.71
N GLY A 38 16.25 16.52 4.88
CA GLY A 38 16.04 15.88 6.16
C GLY A 38 14.59 15.36 6.24
N LYS A 39 14.37 14.32 7.04
CA LYS A 39 13.05 13.69 7.23
C LYS A 39 11.98 14.75 7.49
N ASP A 40 12.30 15.74 8.34
CA ASP A 40 11.38 16.82 8.74
C ASP A 40 11.03 17.77 7.58
N ALA A 41 11.96 18.03 6.66
CA ALA A 41 11.72 18.91 5.51
C ALA A 41 10.76 18.25 4.51
N HIS A 42 10.91 16.96 4.24
CA HIS A 42 9.99 16.24 3.36
C HIS A 42 8.57 16.21 3.95
N ASP A 43 8.45 15.83 5.22
CA ASP A 43 7.16 15.78 5.91
C ASP A 43 6.50 17.15 5.92
N SER A 44 7.27 18.22 6.17
CA SER A 44 6.77 19.59 6.14
C SER A 44 6.22 20.01 4.79
N ILE A 45 6.86 19.61 3.69
CA ILE A 45 6.39 19.89 2.33
C ILE A 45 5.08 19.15 2.05
N MET A 46 5.02 17.85 2.39
CA MET A 46 3.81 17.05 2.19
C MET A 46 2.63 17.60 2.98
N LEU A 47 2.85 17.96 4.25
CA LEU A 47 1.81 18.55 5.10
C LEU A 47 1.37 19.93 4.58
N ALA A 48 2.30 20.76 4.10
CA ALA A 48 1.99 22.06 3.49
C ALA A 48 1.17 21.92 2.20
N ASP A 49 1.36 20.84 1.43
CA ASP A 49 0.54 20.52 0.26
C ASP A 49 -0.81 19.85 0.61
N GLY A 50 -1.17 19.78 1.87
CA GLY A 50 -2.47 19.32 2.37
C GLY A 50 -2.57 17.81 2.56
N TYR A 51 -1.46 17.09 2.58
CA TYR A 51 -1.44 15.69 2.95
C TYR A 51 -1.55 15.49 4.46
N GLU A 52 -2.15 14.37 4.84
CA GLU A 52 -2.08 13.82 6.20
C GLU A 52 -1.12 12.64 6.19
N MET A 53 -0.23 12.58 7.16
CA MET A 53 0.72 11.49 7.33
C MET A 53 0.22 10.47 8.34
N LEU A 54 0.28 9.19 7.97
CA LEU A 54 -0.02 8.06 8.85
C LEU A 54 1.18 7.10 8.91
N PRO A 55 1.48 6.54 10.08
CA PRO A 55 2.53 5.54 10.20
C PRO A 55 2.10 4.21 9.56
N LEU A 56 3.05 3.57 8.87
CA LEU A 56 2.92 2.22 8.37
C LEU A 56 3.58 1.23 9.34
N PHE A 57 2.96 0.09 9.52
CA PHE A 57 3.47 -0.99 10.36
C PHE A 57 3.72 -2.22 9.50
N LYS A 58 4.94 -2.75 9.55
CA LYS A 58 5.27 -3.99 8.85
C LYS A 58 4.85 -5.19 9.68
N THR A 59 4.11 -6.11 9.07
CA THR A 59 3.71 -7.38 9.69
C THR A 59 4.87 -8.39 9.67
N LYS A 60 4.74 -9.48 10.43
CA LYS A 60 5.73 -10.57 10.39
C LYS A 60 5.79 -11.28 9.04
N THR A 61 4.73 -11.21 8.26
CA THR A 61 4.66 -11.76 6.89
C THR A 61 5.21 -10.81 5.83
N GLY A 62 5.73 -9.63 6.25
CA GLY A 62 6.33 -8.65 5.34
C GLY A 62 5.35 -7.62 4.75
N HIS A 63 4.05 -7.82 4.92
CA HIS A 63 3.04 -6.86 4.46
C HIS A 63 3.05 -5.58 5.30
N ILE A 64 2.54 -4.50 4.74
CA ILE A 64 2.38 -3.22 5.45
C ILE A 64 0.91 -2.98 5.80
N THR A 65 0.68 -2.40 6.97
CA THR A 65 -0.64 -2.04 7.46
C THR A 65 -0.68 -0.59 7.90
N VAL A 66 -1.86 0.02 7.82
CA VAL A 66 -2.16 1.35 8.33
C VAL A 66 -3.40 1.30 9.22
N THR A 67 -3.49 2.20 10.19
CA THR A 67 -4.70 2.32 11.03
C THR A 67 -5.41 3.63 10.69
N ILE A 68 -6.66 3.52 10.23
CA ILE A 68 -7.54 4.66 9.93
C ILE A 68 -8.81 4.49 10.75
N LYS A 69 -9.41 5.56 11.24
CA LYS A 69 -10.69 5.45 11.95
C LYS A 69 -11.84 5.32 10.96
N VAL A 70 -12.70 4.33 11.18
CA VAL A 70 -13.94 4.09 10.45
C VAL A 70 -15.11 4.22 11.42
N ASN A 71 -16.02 5.13 11.15
CA ASN A 71 -17.13 5.49 12.05
C ASN A 71 -16.65 5.72 13.49
N GLY A 72 -15.52 6.45 13.63
CA GLY A 72 -14.89 6.80 14.90
C GLY A 72 -14.07 5.70 15.58
N LYS A 73 -14.04 4.48 15.04
CA LYS A 73 -13.30 3.35 15.63
C LYS A 73 -12.04 3.01 14.84
N PRO A 74 -10.89 2.74 15.49
CA PRO A 74 -9.66 2.35 14.81
C PRO A 74 -9.89 1.06 13.99
N CYS A 75 -9.53 1.10 12.72
CA CYS A 75 -9.61 0.02 11.76
C CYS A 75 -8.23 -0.22 11.16
N VAL A 76 -7.74 -1.45 11.24
CA VAL A 76 -6.43 -1.84 10.71
C VAL A 76 -6.60 -2.34 9.30
N PHE A 77 -6.04 -1.64 8.36
CA PHE A 77 -6.06 -2.01 6.95
C PHE A 77 -4.73 -2.61 6.50
N LEU A 78 -4.78 -3.70 5.75
CA LEU A 78 -3.70 -4.12 4.87
C LEU A 78 -3.60 -3.11 3.71
N VAL A 79 -2.43 -2.57 3.44
CA VAL A 79 -2.21 -1.73 2.25
C VAL A 79 -1.88 -2.64 1.08
N ASP A 80 -2.77 -2.68 0.08
CA ASP A 80 -2.67 -3.58 -1.07
C ASP A 80 -2.75 -2.80 -2.39
N THR A 81 -1.59 -2.49 -2.96
CA THR A 81 -1.48 -1.80 -4.26
C THR A 81 -1.87 -2.68 -5.46
N GLY A 82 -2.13 -3.96 -5.26
CA GLY A 82 -2.64 -4.89 -6.26
C GLY A 82 -4.15 -5.12 -6.15
N GLY A 83 -4.78 -4.68 -5.05
CA GLY A 83 -6.22 -4.81 -4.82
C GLY A 83 -7.00 -3.64 -5.42
N GLY A 84 -7.96 -3.91 -6.30
CA GLY A 84 -8.76 -2.87 -6.99
C GLY A 84 -9.78 -2.16 -6.11
N GLY A 85 -10.17 -2.72 -4.96
CA GLY A 85 -11.22 -2.18 -4.11
C GLY A 85 -10.88 -2.16 -2.63
N THR A 86 -11.33 -1.11 -1.95
CA THR A 86 -11.20 -0.99 -0.49
C THR A 86 -12.35 -1.72 0.20
N LEU A 87 -12.02 -2.56 1.19
CA LEU A 87 -13.01 -3.39 1.85
C LEU A 87 -12.74 -3.57 3.34
N ILE A 88 -13.79 -3.90 4.08
CA ILE A 88 -13.74 -4.31 5.48
C ILE A 88 -14.29 -5.74 5.59
N ASP A 89 -13.69 -6.53 6.48
CA ASP A 89 -14.17 -7.87 6.82
C ASP A 89 -15.66 -7.82 7.22
N ILE A 90 -16.49 -8.58 6.52
CA ILE A 90 -17.93 -8.62 6.77
C ILE A 90 -18.24 -9.03 8.21
N SER A 91 -17.39 -9.82 8.86
CA SER A 91 -17.51 -10.19 10.27
C SER A 91 -17.38 -9.00 11.24
N LYS A 92 -16.86 -7.86 10.74
CA LYS A 92 -16.64 -6.62 11.51
C LYS A 92 -17.73 -5.57 11.28
N LYS A 93 -18.74 -5.85 10.45
CA LYS A 93 -19.77 -4.87 10.08
C LYS A 93 -20.47 -4.25 11.29
N GLU A 94 -20.78 -5.03 12.30
CA GLU A 94 -21.43 -4.54 13.52
C GLU A 94 -20.48 -3.64 14.34
N ARG A 95 -19.20 -4.04 14.45
CA ARG A 95 -18.18 -3.23 15.13
C ARG A 95 -18.09 -1.84 14.55
N TYR A 96 -18.10 -1.73 13.22
CA TYR A 96 -17.95 -0.45 12.51
C TYR A 96 -19.29 0.18 12.11
N GLN A 97 -20.43 -0.39 12.54
CA GLN A 97 -21.78 0.12 12.25
C GLN A 97 -21.98 0.32 10.73
N LEU A 98 -21.62 -0.69 9.96
CA LEU A 98 -21.72 -0.67 8.50
C LEU A 98 -23.04 -1.32 8.07
N ALA A 99 -23.84 -0.58 7.29
CA ALA A 99 -25.07 -1.08 6.71
C ALA A 99 -24.78 -1.71 5.34
N PRO A 100 -25.00 -3.03 5.17
CA PRO A 100 -24.91 -3.66 3.87
C PRO A 100 -25.92 -3.07 2.90
N GLN A 101 -25.48 -2.78 1.68
CA GLN A 101 -26.32 -2.38 0.55
C GLN A 101 -26.42 -3.55 -0.44
N ALA A 102 -26.89 -3.29 -1.67
CA ALA A 102 -27.00 -4.33 -2.68
C ALA A 102 -25.63 -4.97 -3.00
N ILE A 103 -25.62 -6.29 -3.24
CA ILE A 103 -24.47 -6.99 -3.81
C ILE A 103 -24.21 -6.39 -5.19
N ARG A 104 -22.98 -5.98 -5.44
CA ARG A 104 -22.59 -5.32 -6.69
C ARG A 104 -21.73 -6.19 -7.58
N ASP A 105 -20.93 -7.09 -7.00
CA ASP A 105 -19.98 -7.86 -7.76
C ASP A 105 -19.45 -9.05 -6.93
N TYR A 106 -18.58 -9.83 -7.54
CA TYR A 106 -17.84 -10.91 -6.89
C TYR A 106 -16.35 -10.67 -7.08
N ALA A 107 -15.58 -10.76 -6.00
CA ALA A 107 -14.12 -10.74 -6.06
C ALA A 107 -13.55 -12.14 -5.94
N ALA A 108 -12.61 -12.45 -6.80
CA ALA A 108 -11.76 -13.62 -6.65
C ALA A 108 -10.59 -13.26 -5.73
N GLY A 109 -10.53 -13.86 -4.55
CA GLY A 109 -9.35 -13.85 -3.68
C GLY A 109 -8.58 -15.16 -3.83
N ILE A 110 -7.48 -15.32 -3.10
CA ILE A 110 -6.67 -16.54 -3.12
C ILE A 110 -7.54 -17.75 -2.73
N GLY A 111 -7.98 -18.50 -3.74
CA GLY A 111 -8.70 -19.77 -3.59
C GLY A 111 -10.21 -19.67 -3.36
N SER A 112 -10.83 -18.48 -3.39
CA SER A 112 -12.28 -18.35 -3.24
C SER A 112 -12.86 -17.17 -4.03
N VAL A 113 -14.13 -17.30 -4.39
CA VAL A 113 -14.94 -16.20 -4.94
C VAL A 113 -15.90 -15.76 -3.83
N SER A 114 -15.84 -14.50 -3.44
CA SER A 114 -16.68 -13.95 -2.37
C SER A 114 -17.51 -12.77 -2.90
N PRO A 115 -18.76 -12.62 -2.44
CA PRO A 115 -19.57 -11.48 -2.84
C PRO A 115 -18.99 -10.18 -2.27
N LEU A 116 -18.97 -9.14 -3.11
CA LEU A 116 -18.69 -7.77 -2.72
C LEU A 116 -20.01 -7.05 -2.41
N ILE A 117 -20.20 -6.75 -1.15
CA ILE A 117 -21.41 -6.06 -0.68
C ILE A 117 -21.05 -4.60 -0.46
N ARG A 118 -21.66 -3.71 -1.23
CA ARG A 118 -21.41 -2.27 -1.09
C ARG A 118 -21.87 -1.77 0.27
N THR A 119 -21.10 -0.86 0.83
CA THR A 119 -21.43 -0.10 2.04
C THR A 119 -20.83 1.30 1.96
N SER A 120 -21.11 2.11 2.97
CA SER A 120 -20.49 3.43 3.14
C SER A 120 -20.05 3.63 4.57
N ALA A 121 -19.04 4.47 4.78
CA ALA A 121 -18.54 4.80 6.10
C ALA A 121 -17.98 6.22 6.17
N ASN A 122 -17.92 6.76 7.38
CA ASN A 122 -17.16 7.97 7.66
C ASN A 122 -15.75 7.58 8.10
N PHE A 123 -14.76 8.06 7.36
CA PHE A 123 -13.35 7.93 7.69
C PHE A 123 -12.86 9.15 8.46
N SER A 124 -11.85 8.97 9.33
CA SER A 124 -11.17 10.07 10.00
C SER A 124 -9.68 9.85 10.02
N ILE A 125 -8.93 10.86 9.60
CA ILE A 125 -7.45 10.92 9.61
C ILE A 125 -7.07 12.25 10.24
N GLY A 126 -6.38 12.22 11.38
CA GLY A 126 -6.21 13.41 12.19
C GLY A 126 -7.58 13.99 12.57
N ASP A 127 -7.75 15.28 12.35
CA ASP A 127 -9.02 16.01 12.56
C ASP A 127 -9.92 16.01 11.31
N LYS A 128 -9.41 15.56 10.17
CA LYS A 128 -10.17 15.53 8.92
C LYS A 128 -11.10 14.34 8.87
N LYS A 129 -12.35 14.61 8.48
CA LYS A 129 -13.42 13.60 8.31
C LYS A 129 -13.93 13.64 6.89
N PHE A 130 -14.17 12.48 6.31
CA PHE A 130 -14.76 12.34 4.97
C PHE A 130 -15.60 11.08 4.90
N LYS A 131 -16.55 11.06 3.97
CA LYS A 131 -17.39 9.90 3.70
C LYS A 131 -16.82 9.13 2.50
N ASP A 132 -16.79 7.82 2.59
CA ASP A 132 -16.51 6.94 1.46
C ASP A 132 -17.73 6.06 1.16
N ASP A 133 -18.28 6.24 -0.04
CA ASP A 133 -19.43 5.48 -0.56
C ASP A 133 -18.97 4.32 -1.49
N SER A 134 -17.67 4.14 -1.68
CA SER A 134 -17.06 3.10 -2.52
C SER A 134 -16.47 1.95 -1.71
N LEU A 135 -16.87 1.83 -0.45
CA LEU A 135 -16.41 0.78 0.45
C LEU A 135 -17.19 -0.51 0.22
N PHE A 136 -16.52 -1.65 0.39
CA PHE A 136 -17.13 -2.97 0.31
C PHE A 136 -17.02 -3.74 1.63
N LEU A 137 -17.94 -4.68 1.82
CA LEU A 137 -17.84 -5.76 2.81
C LEU A 137 -17.53 -7.05 2.07
N MET A 138 -16.57 -7.82 2.56
CA MET A 138 -16.16 -9.10 2.01
C MET A 138 -15.64 -10.01 3.12
N ASP A 139 -15.82 -11.31 2.99
CA ASP A 139 -15.17 -12.27 3.88
C ASP A 139 -13.67 -12.36 3.55
N ILE A 140 -12.84 -11.94 4.50
CA ILE A 140 -11.38 -12.05 4.44
C ILE A 140 -10.82 -12.99 5.51
N SER A 141 -11.63 -13.91 6.00
CA SER A 141 -11.22 -14.88 7.02
C SER A 141 -10.02 -15.72 6.60
N TYR A 142 -9.92 -16.07 5.32
CA TYR A 142 -8.77 -16.78 4.75
C TYR A 142 -7.46 -16.00 4.91
N LEU A 143 -7.48 -14.69 4.68
CA LEU A 143 -6.32 -13.80 4.85
C LEU A 143 -5.91 -13.73 6.32
N ASN A 144 -6.89 -13.55 7.20
CA ASN A 144 -6.67 -13.49 8.64
C ASN A 144 -6.22 -14.83 9.23
N ALA A 145 -6.64 -15.96 8.64
CA ALA A 145 -6.15 -17.29 9.01
C ALA A 145 -4.64 -17.43 8.68
N GLU A 146 -4.21 -16.95 7.53
CA GLU A 146 -2.79 -16.98 7.14
C GLU A 146 -1.93 -16.05 8.04
N PHE A 147 -2.43 -14.86 8.37
CA PHE A 147 -1.75 -13.98 9.33
C PHE A 147 -1.63 -14.63 10.71
N LYS A 148 -2.69 -15.26 11.20
CA LYS A 148 -2.70 -15.97 12.49
C LYS A 148 -1.70 -17.12 12.51
N LYS A 149 -1.66 -17.94 11.45
CA LYS A 149 -0.70 -19.04 11.30
C LYS A 149 0.75 -18.56 11.39
N ASN A 150 1.05 -17.40 10.84
CA ASN A 150 2.37 -16.76 10.87
C ASN A 150 2.59 -15.88 12.13
N LYS A 151 1.73 -15.98 13.13
CA LYS A 151 1.79 -15.17 14.37
C LYS A 151 1.86 -13.67 14.08
N SER A 152 1.23 -13.24 13.00
CA SER A 152 1.12 -11.86 12.58
C SER A 152 -0.19 -11.24 13.04
N ARG A 153 -0.21 -9.91 13.15
CA ARG A 153 -1.43 -9.18 13.48
C ARG A 153 -2.46 -9.36 12.36
N GLN A 154 -3.68 -9.70 12.74
CA GLN A 154 -4.82 -9.72 11.84
C GLN A 154 -5.24 -8.29 11.45
N VAL A 155 -5.93 -8.18 10.32
CA VAL A 155 -6.44 -6.92 9.79
C VAL A 155 -7.96 -6.89 9.81
N ASP A 156 -8.52 -5.70 9.85
CA ASP A 156 -9.96 -5.50 9.80
C ASP A 156 -10.45 -5.28 8.36
N GLY A 157 -9.55 -4.94 7.45
CA GLY A 157 -9.88 -4.67 6.04
C GLY A 157 -8.65 -4.58 5.15
N VAL A 158 -8.88 -4.26 3.89
CA VAL A 158 -7.87 -4.03 2.85
C VAL A 158 -8.08 -2.64 2.26
N LEU A 159 -7.01 -1.84 2.20
CA LEU A 159 -6.99 -0.54 1.55
C LEU A 159 -6.51 -0.73 0.12
N GLY A 160 -7.41 -0.65 -0.84
CA GLY A 160 -7.15 -0.89 -2.24
C GLY A 160 -6.69 0.35 -3.01
N THR A 161 -6.37 0.15 -4.29
CA THR A 161 -5.91 1.22 -5.19
C THR A 161 -6.98 2.28 -5.40
N ASP A 162 -8.25 1.92 -5.40
CA ASP A 162 -9.38 2.84 -5.51
C ASP A 162 -9.35 3.96 -4.44
N PHE A 163 -9.05 3.61 -3.20
CA PHE A 163 -8.89 4.58 -2.11
C PHE A 163 -7.58 5.37 -2.28
N MET A 164 -6.49 4.66 -2.57
CA MET A 164 -5.18 5.28 -2.72
C MET A 164 -5.14 6.31 -3.86
N GLU A 165 -5.77 6.01 -4.99
CA GLU A 165 -5.89 6.93 -6.12
C GLU A 165 -6.73 8.16 -5.77
N ARG A 166 -7.92 7.97 -5.15
CA ARG A 166 -8.78 9.09 -4.75
C ARG A 166 -8.10 10.04 -3.77
N HIS A 167 -7.22 9.53 -2.93
CA HIS A 167 -6.52 10.31 -1.92
C HIS A 167 -5.06 10.59 -2.29
N HIS A 168 -4.68 10.42 -3.56
CA HIS A 168 -3.33 10.68 -4.06
C HIS A 168 -2.24 10.10 -3.15
N ALA A 169 -2.40 8.84 -2.73
CA ALA A 169 -1.55 8.20 -1.74
C ALA A 169 -0.08 8.17 -2.17
N VAL A 170 0.82 8.52 -1.27
CA VAL A 170 2.26 8.35 -1.42
C VAL A 170 2.75 7.41 -0.33
N ILE A 171 3.29 6.27 -0.71
CA ILE A 171 3.83 5.26 0.21
C ILE A 171 5.35 5.45 0.28
N ASP A 172 5.84 5.83 1.46
CA ASP A 172 7.27 5.98 1.74
C ASP A 172 7.76 4.84 2.64
N TYR A 173 8.37 3.85 2.02
CA TYR A 173 8.94 2.71 2.75
C TYR A 173 10.14 3.11 3.62
N SER A 174 10.90 4.12 3.22
CA SER A 174 12.09 4.57 3.97
C SER A 174 11.70 5.23 5.28
N ARG A 175 10.56 5.92 5.31
CA ARG A 175 10.01 6.60 6.49
C ARG A 175 8.95 5.77 7.21
N SER A 176 8.56 4.63 6.63
CA SER A 176 7.44 3.82 7.12
C SER A 176 6.17 4.67 7.29
N SER A 177 5.84 5.42 6.26
CA SER A 177 4.72 6.37 6.28
C SER A 177 3.89 6.27 4.99
N ILE A 178 2.60 6.57 5.11
CA ILE A 178 1.73 6.84 3.98
C ILE A 178 1.17 8.25 4.13
N TYR A 179 1.20 9.00 3.06
CA TYR A 179 0.61 10.34 2.97
C TYR A 179 -0.65 10.26 2.13
N LEU A 180 -1.72 10.85 2.61
CA LEU A 180 -3.03 10.85 1.98
C LEU A 180 -3.54 12.28 1.85
N LYS A 181 -3.91 12.69 0.65
CA LYS A 181 -4.52 14.00 0.41
C LYS A 181 -6.01 13.92 0.72
N ILE A 182 -6.39 14.51 1.84
CA ILE A 182 -7.78 14.48 2.28
C ILE A 182 -8.45 15.79 1.88
N ASN A 183 -9.31 15.72 0.86
CA ASN A 183 -10.20 16.82 0.55
C ASN A 183 -11.36 16.78 1.55
N PRO A 184 -11.51 17.79 2.42
CA PRO A 184 -12.66 17.85 3.31
C PRO A 184 -13.94 17.86 2.47
N LEU A 185 -14.99 17.24 2.98
CA LEU A 185 -16.33 17.32 2.39
C LEU A 185 -16.69 18.80 2.17
N ARG A 186 -16.95 19.17 0.91
CA ARG A 186 -17.55 20.47 0.59
C ARG A 186 -19.02 20.48 0.99
#